data_a6d29463dca7916a0d2f4d5648617a7a
#
_entry.id   a6d29463dca7916a0d2f4d5648617a7a
#
_cell.length_a   1.000
_cell.length_b   1.000
_cell.length_c   1.000
_cell.angle_alpha   90.00
_cell.angle_beta   90.00
_cell.angle_gamma   90.00
#
_symmetry.space_group_name_H-M   'P 1'
#
loop_
_entity.id
_entity.type
_entity.pdbx_description
1 polymer ?
#
loop_
_entity_poly.entity_id
_entity_poly.type
_entity_poly.pdbx_seq_one_letter_code
_entity_poly.pdbx_strand_id
1 'polypeptide(L)'
;MENKPENHTEKHRALRNLLLPGLAFLLFAAVIVVAFSLRGSAQAGGTVTLLFFDRNGTALTPTQVRSASNNGGAGYNNDFLLNPANIRAISSGPLYTSGTNLAFNIPSQAVALAFNWPTLPGGYQLLILDNGGAGFSTAATINFTYQAALDVKKKLDAARSARPDYAPSAKFTTAYQAASSQLAGVDVYSPQSAKGKAGQLALDQLAVAYDALLAEHGPVYAAANKSTVTPWIGFTIDTVSNYQANVDLAATLAAPYAWIRIVFDAGQAPSTYTTLVNYAKTKGVKVLGQPVDSTYDKGYTRAQYKQRFIDYITAFPQIDAWEVGNEVNGSWLSSDIGLRIADAAAEVKARAPGKPTVLTLFWQINTDSVANSMFTWANANLPASTRSNIDVVTFSQYQEQAPMGVAFDQVMKTLRAEFPTQKIGLGELGYWIAGQQFWWAYNQTDTLAAKRTVAEQYYNAGFDYPGSIGGVFWWTYIADFKSDTAMQQIVKTLRDKLQSGAPTPTPSPTATATPTPTATPSPTPSATPTATPTATPTPSPTATPTPASGGIVFNGSWSAMGKIPATATYQDFYQTVTVTPNANHTASVWVKGSGSLELQVWGNATW
;
A
#
# COMPACT_ATOMS: atom_id res chain seq x y z
N MET A 1 -20.96 -33.01 31.96
CA MET A 1 -20.30 -33.03 30.65
C MET A 1 -20.18 -31.58 30.25
N GLU A 2 -19.04 -30.97 30.55
CA GLU A 2 -18.77 -29.56 30.25
C GLU A 2 -18.38 -29.45 28.80
N ASN A 3 -19.24 -28.81 28.00
CA ASN A 3 -18.88 -28.38 26.65
C ASN A 3 -17.90 -27.20 26.75
N LYS A 4 -16.63 -27.48 26.59
CA LYS A 4 -15.61 -26.45 26.33
C LYS A 4 -15.97 -25.73 25.01
N PRO A 5 -16.09 -24.42 24.97
CA PRO A 5 -16.27 -23.72 23.69
C PRO A 5 -15.04 -23.95 22.82
N GLU A 6 -15.22 -24.59 21.66
CA GLU A 6 -14.18 -24.68 20.63
C GLU A 6 -13.82 -23.26 20.20
N ASN A 7 -12.56 -22.94 20.38
CA ASN A 7 -12.02 -21.62 20.05
C ASN A 7 -11.99 -21.48 18.51
N HIS A 8 -12.92 -20.75 17.93
CA HIS A 8 -13.02 -20.50 16.49
C HIS A 8 -11.71 -19.98 15.86
N THR A 9 -10.89 -19.29 16.66
CA THR A 9 -9.56 -18.84 16.26
C THR A 9 -8.60 -19.99 15.94
N GLU A 10 -8.74 -21.13 16.59
CA GLU A 10 -7.90 -22.29 16.29
C GLU A 10 -8.31 -23.02 15.00
N LYS A 11 -9.60 -22.99 14.63
CA LYS A 11 -10.05 -23.55 13.34
C LYS A 11 -9.53 -22.76 12.14
N HIS A 12 -9.57 -21.43 12.22
CA HIS A 12 -8.98 -20.57 11.21
C HIS A 12 -7.46 -20.81 11.07
N ARG A 13 -6.79 -21.07 12.17
CA ARG A 13 -5.36 -21.37 12.22
C ARG A 13 -5.03 -22.74 11.63
N ALA A 14 -5.84 -23.76 11.93
CA ALA A 14 -5.63 -25.11 11.42
C ALA A 14 -5.83 -25.21 9.90
N LEU A 15 -6.86 -24.55 9.34
CA LEU A 15 -7.07 -24.52 7.88
C LEU A 15 -5.95 -23.75 7.16
N ARG A 16 -5.49 -22.64 7.71
CA ARG A 16 -4.44 -21.82 7.13
C ARG A 16 -3.07 -22.52 7.14
N ASN A 17 -2.81 -23.35 8.15
CA ASN A 17 -1.55 -24.10 8.27
C ASN A 17 -1.58 -25.47 7.57
N LEU A 18 -2.76 -26.04 7.30
CA LEU A 18 -2.90 -27.36 6.65
C LEU A 18 -2.95 -27.28 5.11
N LEU A 19 -3.35 -26.14 4.54
CA LEU A 19 -3.45 -25.97 3.10
C LEU A 19 -2.13 -25.53 2.42
N LEU A 20 -1.17 -25.00 3.17
CA LEU A 20 0.09 -24.49 2.62
C LEU A 20 1.25 -25.51 2.49
N PRO A 21 1.44 -26.53 3.35
CA PRO A 21 2.56 -27.47 3.18
C PRO A 21 2.29 -28.70 2.31
N GLY A 22 1.03 -29.08 2.11
CA GLY A 22 0.69 -30.37 1.50
C GLY A 22 0.66 -30.38 -0.03
N LEU A 23 0.39 -29.28 -0.68
CA LEU A 23 0.30 -29.20 -2.15
C LEU A 23 1.57 -28.73 -2.84
N ALA A 24 2.49 -28.10 -2.13
CA ALA A 24 3.74 -27.60 -2.68
C ALA A 24 4.76 -28.71 -2.98
N PHE A 25 4.65 -29.88 -2.35
CA PHE A 25 5.69 -30.92 -2.45
C PHE A 25 5.49 -31.93 -3.60
N LEU A 26 4.33 -32.02 -4.22
CA LEU A 26 4.06 -32.99 -5.31
C LEU A 26 4.08 -32.38 -6.72
N LEU A 27 4.06 -31.07 -6.88
CA LEU A 27 4.19 -30.39 -8.18
C LEU A 27 5.61 -29.87 -8.46
N PHE A 28 6.50 -29.91 -7.50
CA PHE A 28 7.87 -29.38 -7.63
C PHE A 28 8.84 -30.29 -8.38
N ALA A 29 8.53 -31.57 -8.54
CA ALA A 29 9.44 -32.53 -9.18
C ALA A 29 9.29 -32.64 -10.71
N ALA A 30 8.21 -32.11 -11.30
CA ALA A 30 7.94 -32.28 -12.74
C ALA A 30 8.16 -31.01 -13.59
N VAL A 31 8.39 -29.84 -12.99
CA VAL A 31 8.50 -28.55 -13.71
C VAL A 31 9.94 -28.05 -13.84
N ILE A 32 10.90 -28.64 -13.13
CA ILE A 32 12.31 -28.15 -13.11
C ILE A 32 13.08 -28.40 -14.43
N VAL A 33 12.62 -29.22 -15.32
CA VAL A 33 13.42 -29.60 -16.53
C VAL A 33 13.07 -28.76 -17.77
N VAL A 34 11.97 -27.98 -17.80
CA VAL A 34 11.56 -27.25 -19.02
C VAL A 34 11.74 -25.72 -18.92
N ALA A 35 11.98 -25.16 -17.74
CA ALA A 35 12.08 -23.71 -17.55
C ALA A 35 13.45 -23.09 -17.90
N PHE A 36 14.45 -23.87 -18.27
CA PHE A 36 15.82 -23.37 -18.53
C PHE A 36 16.13 -23.00 -19.99
N SER A 37 15.22 -23.16 -20.93
CA SER A 37 15.58 -23.04 -22.36
C SER A 37 14.86 -21.92 -23.14
N LEU A 38 14.09 -21.06 -22.53
CA LEU A 38 13.42 -19.92 -23.23
C LEU A 38 13.63 -18.57 -22.54
N ARG A 39 14.86 -18.29 -22.08
CA ARG A 39 15.26 -16.89 -21.90
C ARG A 39 15.66 -16.34 -23.28
N GLY A 40 14.66 -15.97 -24.08
CA GLY A 40 14.90 -15.01 -25.16
C GLY A 40 15.53 -13.78 -24.52
N SER A 41 16.66 -13.33 -25.06
CA SER A 41 17.38 -12.13 -24.63
C SER A 41 16.49 -10.91 -24.81
N ALA A 42 15.62 -10.61 -23.83
CA ALA A 42 15.19 -9.25 -23.61
C ALA A 42 16.47 -8.46 -23.36
N GLN A 43 16.69 -7.38 -24.10
CA GLN A 43 17.84 -6.51 -23.92
C GLN A 43 17.73 -5.97 -22.48
N ALA A 44 18.44 -6.58 -21.54
CA ALA A 44 18.39 -6.23 -20.14
C ALA A 44 18.92 -4.81 -20.00
N GLY A 45 18.20 -3.95 -19.33
CA GLY A 45 18.60 -2.58 -19.01
C GLY A 45 19.80 -2.50 -18.06
N GLY A 46 20.47 -3.62 -17.78
CA GLY A 46 21.61 -3.76 -16.89
C GLY A 46 21.28 -4.43 -15.57
N THR A 47 22.28 -4.55 -14.70
CA THR A 47 22.16 -5.18 -13.39
C THR A 47 22.40 -4.14 -12.30
N VAL A 48 21.55 -4.12 -11.29
CA VAL A 48 21.79 -3.37 -10.05
C VAL A 48 22.35 -4.34 -9.01
N THR A 49 23.55 -4.05 -8.53
CA THR A 49 24.22 -4.79 -7.45
C THR A 49 24.00 -4.07 -6.13
N LEU A 50 23.60 -4.79 -5.10
CA LEU A 50 23.26 -4.26 -3.78
C LEU A 50 24.32 -4.64 -2.75
N LEU A 51 24.93 -3.64 -2.14
CA LEU A 51 25.86 -3.81 -1.02
C LEU A 51 25.07 -3.62 0.29
N PHE A 52 25.09 -4.64 1.14
CA PHE A 52 24.41 -4.60 2.44
C PHE A 52 25.42 -4.53 3.58
N PHE A 53 25.08 -3.76 4.60
CA PHE A 53 25.88 -3.61 5.81
C PHE A 53 24.99 -3.67 7.06
N ASP A 54 25.55 -4.18 8.16
CA ASP A 54 24.90 -4.13 9.47
C ASP A 54 25.01 -2.75 10.13
N ARG A 55 24.47 -2.60 11.35
CA ARG A 55 24.53 -1.36 12.16
C ARG A 55 25.94 -0.94 12.54
N ASN A 56 26.91 -1.84 12.46
CA ASN A 56 28.31 -1.54 12.77
C ASN A 56 29.10 -1.19 11.50
N GLY A 57 28.54 -1.37 10.33
CA GLY A 57 29.19 -1.19 9.03
C GLY A 57 29.91 -2.46 8.55
N THR A 58 29.60 -3.63 9.09
CA THR A 58 30.11 -4.91 8.61
C THR A 58 29.32 -5.33 7.38
N ALA A 59 30.00 -5.73 6.31
CA ALA A 59 29.34 -6.22 5.11
C ALA A 59 28.60 -7.52 5.38
N LEU A 60 27.37 -7.63 4.89
CA LEU A 60 26.52 -8.81 5.02
C LEU A 60 26.58 -9.66 3.75
N THR A 61 26.70 -10.96 3.96
CA THR A 61 26.59 -11.95 2.88
C THR A 61 25.13 -12.09 2.41
N PRO A 62 24.85 -12.58 1.19
CA PRO A 62 23.50 -12.85 0.71
C PRO A 62 22.65 -13.69 1.67
N THR A 63 23.24 -14.71 2.30
CA THR A 63 22.57 -15.54 3.30
C THR A 63 22.16 -14.74 4.54
N GLN A 64 23.03 -13.89 5.05
CA GLN A 64 22.73 -13.02 6.19
C GLN A 64 21.64 -11.99 5.85
N VAL A 65 21.68 -11.40 4.65
CA VAL A 65 20.64 -10.48 4.17
C VAL A 65 19.28 -11.18 4.09
N ARG A 66 19.22 -12.37 3.49
CA ARG A 66 17.97 -13.15 3.41
C ARG A 66 17.45 -13.54 4.78
N SER A 67 18.33 -13.92 5.69
CA SER A 67 17.96 -14.20 7.07
C SER A 67 17.42 -12.95 7.79
N ALA A 68 18.08 -11.79 7.61
CA ALA A 68 17.65 -10.52 8.22
C ALA A 68 16.31 -10.05 7.66
N SER A 69 16.07 -10.20 6.36
CA SER A 69 14.84 -9.75 5.70
C SER A 69 13.66 -10.71 5.84
N ASN A 70 13.91 -11.97 6.19
CA ASN A 70 12.90 -13.03 6.23
C ASN A 70 12.80 -13.75 7.59
N ASN A 71 13.56 -13.35 8.57
CA ASN A 71 13.54 -13.78 9.98
C ASN A 71 12.91 -15.17 10.26
N GLY A 72 13.27 -16.19 9.48
CA GLY A 72 12.81 -17.55 9.69
C GLY A 72 11.84 -18.10 8.65
N GLY A 73 11.62 -17.42 7.55
CA GLY A 73 11.08 -18.03 6.34
C GLY A 73 9.61 -18.38 6.36
N ALA A 74 8.78 -17.38 6.36
CA ALA A 74 7.32 -17.59 6.24
C ALA A 74 6.88 -18.00 4.81
N GLY A 75 7.79 -18.30 3.89
CA GLY A 75 7.45 -18.67 2.52
C GLY A 75 6.96 -17.51 1.63
N TYR A 76 6.99 -16.28 2.12
CA TYR A 76 6.63 -15.10 1.33
C TYR A 76 7.85 -14.55 0.60
N ASN A 77 7.67 -14.16 -0.65
CA ASN A 77 8.63 -13.30 -1.32
C ASN A 77 8.61 -11.94 -0.62
N ASN A 78 9.77 -11.49 -0.15
CA ASN A 78 9.92 -10.22 0.54
C ASN A 78 10.60 -9.16 -0.33
N ASP A 79 10.79 -9.44 -1.62
CA ASP A 79 11.39 -8.58 -2.61
C ASP A 79 10.56 -8.55 -3.90
N PHE A 80 10.32 -7.35 -4.41
CA PHE A 80 9.57 -7.10 -5.64
C PHE A 80 10.21 -5.99 -6.46
N LEU A 81 10.10 -6.08 -7.79
CA LEU A 81 10.24 -4.90 -8.63
C LEU A 81 8.86 -4.28 -8.84
N LEU A 82 8.81 -2.98 -8.62
CA LEU A 82 7.60 -2.17 -8.75
C LEU A 82 7.79 -1.11 -9.83
N ASN A 83 6.70 -0.69 -10.43
CA ASN A 83 6.67 0.53 -11.21
C ASN A 83 6.84 1.74 -10.26
N PRO A 84 7.86 2.61 -10.44
CA PRO A 84 8.14 3.69 -9.50
C PRO A 84 7.02 4.74 -9.42
N ALA A 85 6.19 4.89 -10.45
CA ALA A 85 5.15 5.90 -10.49
C ALA A 85 3.86 5.50 -9.75
N ASN A 86 3.55 4.20 -9.67
CA ASN A 86 2.26 3.72 -9.15
C ASN A 86 2.36 2.47 -8.26
N ILE A 87 3.57 2.06 -7.91
CA ILE A 87 3.92 0.90 -7.09
C ILE A 87 3.21 -0.42 -7.46
N ARG A 88 2.77 -0.56 -8.69
CA ARG A 88 2.26 -1.84 -9.21
C ARG A 88 3.41 -2.82 -9.38
N ALA A 89 3.20 -4.05 -8.97
CA ALA A 89 4.21 -5.10 -9.08
C ALA A 89 4.51 -5.45 -10.53
N ILE A 90 5.80 -5.62 -10.83
CA ILE A 90 6.33 -6.01 -12.14
C ILE A 90 6.94 -7.41 -12.06
N SER A 91 7.66 -7.70 -10.97
CA SER A 91 8.31 -9.00 -10.75
C SER A 91 8.33 -9.31 -9.26
N SER A 92 8.15 -10.57 -8.90
CA SER A 92 8.30 -11.08 -7.54
C SER A 92 9.59 -11.88 -7.42
N GLY A 93 10.26 -11.81 -6.26
CA GLY A 93 11.52 -12.50 -5.99
C GLY A 93 12.64 -12.17 -6.97
N PRO A 94 12.85 -10.89 -7.37
CA PRO A 94 13.83 -10.56 -8.39
C PRO A 94 15.28 -10.68 -7.93
N LEU A 95 15.54 -10.74 -6.61
CA LEU A 95 16.89 -10.75 -6.06
C LEU A 95 17.56 -12.12 -6.25
N TYR A 96 18.76 -12.12 -6.79
CA TYR A 96 19.61 -13.29 -6.91
C TYR A 96 21.00 -13.02 -6.34
N THR A 97 21.72 -14.08 -6.01
CA THR A 97 23.11 -13.99 -5.53
C THR A 97 24.06 -13.73 -6.70
N SER A 98 24.86 -12.67 -6.60
CA SER A 98 25.89 -12.28 -7.54
C SER A 98 27.22 -12.09 -6.79
N GLY A 99 28.07 -13.12 -6.82
CA GLY A 99 29.28 -13.16 -6.01
C GLY A 99 28.96 -13.06 -4.50
N THR A 100 29.51 -12.06 -3.83
CA THR A 100 29.27 -11.81 -2.41
C THR A 100 28.09 -10.91 -2.12
N ASN A 101 27.30 -10.52 -3.13
CA ASN A 101 26.21 -9.54 -3.04
C ASN A 101 24.89 -10.12 -3.54
N LEU A 102 23.80 -9.39 -3.31
CA LEU A 102 22.55 -9.57 -4.02
C LEU A 102 22.47 -8.62 -5.20
N ALA A 103 21.74 -9.02 -6.24
CA ALA A 103 21.52 -8.22 -7.42
C ALA A 103 20.15 -8.47 -8.02
N PHE A 104 19.68 -7.56 -8.85
CA PHE A 104 18.51 -7.76 -9.72
C PHE A 104 18.78 -7.21 -11.13
N ASN A 105 18.11 -7.80 -12.11
CA ASN A 105 18.15 -7.32 -13.49
C ASN A 105 17.05 -6.30 -13.72
N ILE A 106 17.41 -5.19 -14.34
CA ILE A 106 16.45 -4.17 -14.76
C ILE A 106 15.71 -4.70 -15.99
N PRO A 107 14.37 -4.75 -15.99
CA PRO A 107 13.59 -5.06 -17.19
C PRO A 107 13.70 -3.91 -18.23
N SER A 108 12.87 -3.96 -19.28
CA SER A 108 12.85 -2.94 -20.34
C SER A 108 12.36 -1.55 -19.88
N GLN A 109 12.02 -1.39 -18.62
CA GLN A 109 11.55 -0.11 -18.04
C GLN A 109 12.24 0.17 -16.72
N ALA A 110 12.20 1.43 -16.27
CA ALA A 110 12.67 1.80 -14.94
C ALA A 110 11.85 1.11 -13.86
N VAL A 111 12.52 0.68 -12.79
CA VAL A 111 11.91 -0.05 -11.67
C VAL A 111 12.33 0.51 -10.33
N ALA A 112 11.45 0.37 -9.33
CA ALA A 112 11.79 0.48 -7.93
C ALA A 112 11.92 -0.92 -7.31
N LEU A 113 12.83 -1.08 -6.34
CA LEU A 113 12.93 -2.30 -5.54
C LEU A 113 12.16 -2.12 -4.25
N ALA A 114 11.15 -2.93 -4.02
CA ALA A 114 10.50 -3.07 -2.72
C ALA A 114 11.17 -4.20 -1.94
N PHE A 115 11.56 -3.95 -0.70
CA PHE A 115 12.26 -4.91 0.14
C PHE A 115 11.98 -4.67 1.63
N ASN A 116 11.65 -5.75 2.36
CA ASN A 116 11.40 -5.63 3.80
C ASN A 116 12.72 -5.63 4.56
N TRP A 117 12.91 -4.64 5.43
CA TRP A 117 14.15 -4.47 6.17
C TRP A 117 13.92 -4.03 7.61
N PRO A 118 14.70 -4.54 8.59
CA PRO A 118 14.51 -4.22 10.00
C PRO A 118 15.05 -2.85 10.36
N THR A 119 14.30 -2.13 11.20
CA THR A 119 14.70 -0.89 11.87
C THR A 119 14.51 -1.01 13.38
N LEU A 120 15.20 -0.17 14.17
CA LEU A 120 15.05 -0.11 15.60
C LEU A 120 14.73 1.33 16.07
N PRO A 121 13.72 1.53 16.92
CA PRO A 121 12.78 0.53 17.46
C PRO A 121 11.60 0.22 16.54
N GLY A 122 11.51 0.79 15.34
CA GLY A 122 10.34 0.81 14.47
C GLY A 122 9.95 -0.54 13.84
N GLY A 123 10.65 -1.65 14.16
CA GLY A 123 10.37 -2.95 13.56
C GLY A 123 10.71 -3.02 12.05
N TYR A 124 10.08 -3.93 11.35
CA TYR A 124 10.29 -4.08 9.91
C TYR A 124 9.54 -3.02 9.12
N GLN A 125 10.19 -2.53 8.06
CA GLN A 125 9.69 -1.53 7.14
C GLN A 125 9.66 -2.09 5.73
N LEU A 126 8.63 -1.80 4.96
CA LEU A 126 8.69 -1.94 3.51
C LEU A 126 9.46 -0.74 2.94
N LEU A 127 10.70 -0.99 2.51
CA LEU A 127 11.52 0.01 1.84
C LEU A 127 11.25 -0.06 0.35
N ILE A 128 10.89 1.06 -0.25
CA ILE A 128 10.74 1.19 -1.70
C ILE A 128 11.87 2.09 -2.19
N LEU A 129 12.93 1.43 -2.71
CA LEU A 129 14.07 2.10 -3.30
C LEU A 129 13.73 2.48 -4.74
N ASP A 130 13.59 3.75 -5.00
CA ASP A 130 13.19 4.27 -6.30
C ASP A 130 14.17 5.30 -6.88
N ASN A 131 15.39 5.32 -6.36
CA ASN A 131 16.45 6.23 -6.82
C ASN A 131 15.95 7.69 -6.86
N GLY A 132 15.35 8.12 -5.77
CA GLY A 132 14.76 9.44 -5.63
C GLY A 132 13.53 9.69 -6.51
N GLY A 133 12.79 8.65 -6.88
CA GLY A 133 11.56 8.69 -7.67
C GLY A 133 11.77 8.41 -9.17
N ALA A 134 13.02 8.37 -9.65
CA ALA A 134 13.31 8.10 -11.07
C ALA A 134 13.25 6.61 -11.42
N GLY A 135 13.40 5.74 -10.42
CA GLY A 135 13.63 4.31 -10.62
C GLY A 135 15.05 3.99 -11.09
N PHE A 136 15.34 2.69 -11.15
CA PHE A 136 16.59 2.18 -11.71
C PHE A 136 16.36 1.81 -13.17
N SER A 137 17.09 2.45 -14.09
CA SER A 137 16.99 2.23 -15.54
C SER A 137 18.33 1.82 -16.16
N THR A 138 19.44 1.92 -15.42
CA THR A 138 20.79 1.58 -15.86
C THR A 138 21.52 0.77 -14.80
N ALA A 139 22.52 0.00 -15.21
CA ALA A 139 23.37 -0.76 -14.30
C ALA A 139 24.00 0.14 -13.22
N ALA A 140 24.00 -0.32 -11.99
CA ALA A 140 24.57 0.41 -10.87
C ALA A 140 25.03 -0.54 -9.74
N THR A 141 25.96 -0.06 -8.92
CA THR A 141 26.26 -0.67 -7.63
C THR A 141 25.85 0.32 -6.55
N ILE A 142 24.94 -0.07 -5.69
CA ILE A 142 24.38 0.80 -4.65
C ILE A 142 24.55 0.21 -3.25
N ASN A 143 24.77 1.08 -2.29
CA ASN A 143 24.69 0.75 -0.88
C ASN A 143 23.22 0.75 -0.47
N PHE A 144 22.67 -0.43 -0.13
CA PHE A 144 21.23 -0.61 0.08
C PHE A 144 20.67 0.31 1.16
N THR A 145 21.21 0.23 2.39
CA THR A 145 20.68 1.00 3.52
C THR A 145 20.89 2.50 3.36
N TYR A 146 21.98 2.92 2.73
CA TYR A 146 22.25 4.33 2.46
C TYR A 146 21.27 4.89 1.42
N GLN A 147 21.11 4.20 0.29
CA GLN A 147 20.13 4.61 -0.74
C GLN A 147 18.72 4.61 -0.20
N ALA A 148 18.34 3.57 0.54
CA ALA A 148 17.02 3.50 1.17
C ALA A 148 16.77 4.67 2.13
N ALA A 149 17.76 5.04 2.94
CA ALA A 149 17.65 6.19 3.84
C ALA A 149 17.48 7.51 3.09
N LEU A 150 18.18 7.70 1.97
CA LEU A 150 18.01 8.87 1.12
C LEU A 150 16.61 8.93 0.50
N ASP A 151 16.12 7.81 -0.03
CA ASP A 151 14.79 7.72 -0.65
C ASP A 151 13.67 7.94 0.38
N VAL A 152 13.78 7.31 1.57
CA VAL A 152 12.82 7.49 2.66
C VAL A 152 12.85 8.93 3.17
N LYS A 153 14.04 9.53 3.36
CA LYS A 153 14.16 10.93 3.78
C LYS A 153 13.51 11.87 2.79
N LYS A 154 13.76 11.69 1.50
CA LYS A 154 13.14 12.49 0.44
C LYS A 154 11.62 12.40 0.46
N LYS A 155 11.08 11.18 0.65
CA LYS A 155 9.63 10.95 0.78
C LYS A 155 9.06 11.60 2.05
N LEU A 156 9.77 11.51 3.17
CA LEU A 156 9.38 12.16 4.42
C LEU A 156 9.38 13.69 4.30
N ASP A 157 10.40 14.27 3.64
CA ASP A 157 10.48 15.71 3.39
C ASP A 157 9.30 16.18 2.52
N ALA A 158 8.98 15.42 1.47
CA ALA A 158 7.81 15.69 0.63
C ALA A 158 6.48 15.53 1.38
N ALA A 159 6.37 14.48 2.21
CA ALA A 159 5.19 14.24 3.04
C ALA A 159 4.97 15.38 4.05
N ARG A 160 6.04 15.85 4.69
CA ARG A 160 5.99 17.00 5.60
C ARG A 160 5.62 18.29 4.88
N SER A 161 6.23 18.55 3.72
CA SER A 161 5.93 19.75 2.92
C SER A 161 4.49 19.80 2.43
N ALA A 162 3.86 18.64 2.20
CA ALA A 162 2.45 18.52 1.86
C ALA A 162 1.49 18.77 3.04
N ARG A 163 2.03 18.94 4.25
CA ARG A 163 1.29 19.16 5.52
C ARG A 163 1.78 20.44 6.20
N PRO A 164 1.48 21.62 5.62
CA PRO A 164 2.03 22.89 6.11
C PRO A 164 1.52 23.28 7.51
N ASP A 165 0.40 22.71 7.92
CA ASP A 165 -0.22 22.88 9.24
C ASP A 165 0.29 21.89 10.29
N TYR A 166 1.17 20.96 9.92
CA TYR A 166 1.77 20.02 10.85
C TYR A 166 2.74 20.72 11.81
N ALA A 167 2.41 20.67 13.11
CA ALA A 167 3.27 21.13 14.19
C ALA A 167 4.07 19.94 14.74
N PRO A 168 5.37 19.81 14.40
CA PRO A 168 6.16 18.64 14.77
C PRO A 168 6.35 18.52 16.29
N SER A 169 6.12 17.34 16.82
CA SER A 169 6.45 17.01 18.20
C SER A 169 7.96 16.89 18.42
N ALA A 170 8.36 16.80 19.70
CA ALA A 170 9.73 16.48 20.07
C ALA A 170 10.16 15.10 19.53
N LYS A 171 9.24 14.12 19.48
CA LYS A 171 9.48 12.77 18.91
C LYS A 171 9.90 12.86 17.44
N PHE A 172 9.11 13.56 16.63
CA PHE A 172 9.43 13.79 15.22
C PHE A 172 10.76 14.53 15.06
N THR A 173 10.90 15.67 15.75
CA THR A 173 12.04 16.58 15.57
C THR A 173 13.35 15.91 15.95
N THR A 174 13.40 15.21 17.08
CA THR A 174 14.59 14.49 17.53
C THR A 174 14.98 13.39 16.54
N ALA A 175 14.04 12.57 16.13
CA ALA A 175 14.30 11.48 15.20
C ALA A 175 14.75 12.01 13.81
N TYR A 176 14.08 13.01 13.28
CA TYR A 176 14.42 13.62 12.00
C TYR A 176 15.81 14.27 12.00
N GLN A 177 16.17 14.99 13.07
CA GLN A 177 17.48 15.59 13.23
C GLN A 177 18.58 14.53 13.35
N ALA A 178 18.34 13.47 14.14
CA ALA A 178 19.29 12.37 14.28
C ALA A 178 19.55 11.67 12.93
N ALA A 179 18.49 11.36 12.15
CA ALA A 179 18.63 10.79 10.81
C ALA A 179 19.41 11.71 9.87
N SER A 180 19.09 13.01 9.88
CA SER A 180 19.75 14.00 9.03
C SER A 180 21.24 14.12 9.37
N SER A 181 21.60 14.07 10.67
CA SER A 181 22.99 14.09 11.13
C SER A 181 23.77 12.86 10.69
N GLN A 182 23.16 11.66 10.74
CA GLN A 182 23.80 10.43 10.23
C GLN A 182 24.13 10.53 8.74
N LEU A 183 23.18 11.00 7.94
CA LEU A 183 23.36 11.14 6.48
C LEU A 183 24.37 12.25 6.13
N ALA A 184 24.39 13.36 6.87
CA ALA A 184 25.36 14.45 6.67
C ALA A 184 26.79 14.06 7.10
N GLY A 185 26.95 13.04 7.91
CA GLY A 185 28.25 12.53 8.38
C GLY A 185 29.01 11.72 7.34
N VAL A 186 28.44 11.47 6.16
CA VAL A 186 29.05 10.73 5.05
C VAL A 186 28.88 11.45 3.73
N ASP A 187 29.88 11.32 2.85
CA ASP A 187 29.91 11.93 1.53
C ASP A 187 30.22 10.92 0.41
N VAL A 188 30.44 11.40 -0.80
CA VAL A 188 30.74 10.55 -1.96
C VAL A 188 32.03 9.75 -1.82
N TYR A 189 32.99 10.25 -1.04
CA TYR A 189 34.31 9.64 -0.80
C TYR A 189 34.33 8.69 0.40
N SER A 190 33.30 8.72 1.23
CA SER A 190 33.23 7.86 2.41
C SER A 190 33.21 6.38 2.05
N PRO A 191 33.89 5.52 2.80
CA PRO A 191 33.85 4.05 2.59
C PRO A 191 32.42 3.51 2.59
N GLN A 192 32.18 2.45 1.82
CA GLN A 192 30.85 1.84 1.73
C GLN A 192 30.35 1.33 3.10
N SER A 193 31.25 0.86 3.96
CA SER A 193 30.94 0.47 5.34
C SER A 193 30.41 1.64 6.18
N ALA A 194 31.02 2.82 6.07
CA ALA A 194 30.57 4.02 6.75
C ALA A 194 29.20 4.50 6.22
N LYS A 195 28.99 4.49 4.90
CA LYS A 195 27.70 4.79 4.28
C LYS A 195 26.62 3.81 4.74
N GLY A 196 26.93 2.50 4.75
CA GLY A 196 25.98 1.47 5.16
C GLY A 196 25.55 1.63 6.62
N LYS A 197 26.52 1.88 7.52
CA LYS A 197 26.25 2.19 8.92
C LYS A 197 25.38 3.44 9.07
N ALA A 198 25.77 4.54 8.44
CA ALA A 198 25.03 5.80 8.52
C ALA A 198 23.59 5.63 7.95
N GLY A 199 23.44 4.93 6.84
CA GLY A 199 22.15 4.61 6.24
C GLY A 199 21.24 3.81 7.17
N GLN A 200 21.77 2.75 7.81
CA GLN A 200 20.99 1.95 8.76
C GLN A 200 20.54 2.76 9.97
N LEU A 201 21.46 3.53 10.57
CA LEU A 201 21.12 4.38 11.72
C LEU A 201 20.14 5.50 11.34
N ALA A 202 20.24 6.03 10.13
CA ALA A 202 19.28 7.00 9.62
C ALA A 202 17.90 6.35 9.40
N LEU A 203 17.82 5.15 8.82
CA LEU A 203 16.55 4.42 8.60
C LEU A 203 15.84 4.16 9.94
N ASP A 204 16.58 3.78 10.99
CA ASP A 204 16.02 3.58 12.32
C ASP A 204 15.27 4.83 12.81
N GLN A 205 15.83 5.99 12.61
CA GLN A 205 15.24 7.26 13.03
C GLN A 205 14.16 7.77 12.05
N LEU A 206 14.33 7.56 10.74
CA LEU A 206 13.33 7.94 9.75
C LEU A 206 12.03 7.17 9.93
N ALA A 207 12.08 5.90 10.32
CA ALA A 207 10.88 5.13 10.65
C ALA A 207 10.10 5.80 11.80
N VAL A 208 10.80 6.17 12.88
CA VAL A 208 10.18 6.87 14.02
C VAL A 208 9.60 8.24 13.62
N ALA A 209 10.30 9.00 12.79
CA ALA A 209 9.84 10.31 12.34
C ALA A 209 8.61 10.18 11.40
N TYR A 210 8.62 9.18 10.52
CA TYR A 210 7.49 8.95 9.61
C TYR A 210 6.21 8.56 10.36
N ASP A 211 6.32 7.63 11.30
CA ASP A 211 5.21 7.21 12.15
C ASP A 211 4.66 8.38 12.97
N ALA A 212 5.55 9.22 13.52
CA ALA A 212 5.15 10.41 14.26
C ALA A 212 4.39 11.39 13.38
N LEU A 213 4.91 11.72 12.18
CA LEU A 213 4.25 12.63 11.25
C LEU A 213 2.81 12.19 10.98
N LEU A 214 2.61 10.95 10.57
CA LEU A 214 1.30 10.46 10.13
C LEU A 214 0.31 10.34 11.29
N ALA A 215 0.76 9.78 12.43
CA ALA A 215 -0.10 9.59 13.59
C ALA A 215 -0.45 10.90 14.30
N GLU A 216 0.42 11.89 14.26
CA GLU A 216 0.16 13.20 14.88
C GLU A 216 -0.73 14.08 14.00
N HIS A 217 -0.49 14.08 12.67
CA HIS A 217 -1.21 14.93 11.74
C HIS A 217 -2.59 14.37 11.36
N GLY A 218 -2.78 13.05 11.26
CA GLY A 218 -4.03 12.46 10.77
C GLY A 218 -5.30 12.96 11.48
N PRO A 219 -5.39 12.96 12.81
CA PRO A 219 -6.53 13.51 13.52
C PRO A 219 -6.74 15.02 13.32
N VAL A 220 -5.64 15.78 13.20
CA VAL A 220 -5.68 17.24 12.93
C VAL A 220 -6.26 17.48 11.54
N TYR A 221 -5.75 16.76 10.55
CA TYR A 221 -6.25 16.81 9.18
C TYR A 221 -7.74 16.48 9.10
N ALA A 222 -8.17 15.39 9.75
CA ALA A 222 -9.57 14.97 9.75
C ALA A 222 -10.48 16.01 10.41
N ALA A 223 -10.06 16.59 11.52
CA ALA A 223 -10.80 17.62 12.23
C ALA A 223 -10.96 18.92 11.41
N ALA A 224 -9.93 19.29 10.65
CA ALA A 224 -9.94 20.44 9.75
C ALA A 224 -10.74 20.20 8.45
N ASN A 225 -10.84 18.95 7.99
CA ASN A 225 -11.41 18.59 6.69
C ASN A 225 -12.73 17.79 6.80
N LYS A 226 -13.62 18.17 7.71
CA LYS A 226 -14.90 17.46 7.97
C LYS A 226 -15.83 17.34 6.75
N SER A 227 -15.64 18.15 5.73
CA SER A 227 -16.41 18.09 4.49
C SER A 227 -15.95 16.94 3.57
N THR A 228 -14.71 16.51 3.65
CA THR A 228 -14.11 15.47 2.80
C THR A 228 -13.77 14.19 3.56
N VAL A 229 -13.42 14.31 4.85
CA VAL A 229 -13.15 13.18 5.74
C VAL A 229 -14.42 12.82 6.49
N THR A 230 -14.82 11.56 6.46
CA THR A 230 -15.98 11.04 7.19
C THR A 230 -15.50 10.01 8.20
N PRO A 231 -15.27 10.37 9.46
CA PRO A 231 -14.62 9.47 10.41
C PRO A 231 -15.43 8.21 10.69
N TRP A 232 -14.81 7.06 10.48
CA TRP A 232 -15.24 5.74 10.96
C TRP A 232 -14.17 5.24 11.92
N ILE A 233 -14.52 4.98 13.16
CA ILE A 233 -13.66 4.31 14.13
C ILE A 233 -14.24 2.90 14.28
N GLY A 234 -13.57 1.93 13.66
CA GLY A 234 -14.12 0.60 13.44
C GLY A 234 -13.63 -0.44 14.44
N PHE A 235 -14.48 -1.42 14.68
CA PHE A 235 -14.20 -2.62 15.48
C PHE A 235 -14.86 -3.81 14.81
N THR A 236 -14.21 -4.99 14.79
CA THR A 236 -14.79 -6.20 14.20
C THR A 236 -15.49 -7.04 15.29
N ILE A 237 -16.70 -7.48 15.00
CA ILE A 237 -17.46 -8.43 15.81
C ILE A 237 -17.72 -9.68 14.96
N ASP A 238 -17.07 -10.77 15.34
CA ASP A 238 -17.11 -12.08 14.68
C ASP A 238 -17.95 -13.11 15.47
N THR A 239 -18.64 -12.68 16.50
CA THR A 239 -19.49 -13.55 17.34
C THR A 239 -20.70 -12.81 17.86
N VAL A 240 -21.82 -13.51 17.98
CA VAL A 240 -23.05 -12.99 18.63
C VAL A 240 -23.00 -13.10 20.15
N SER A 241 -21.99 -13.76 20.73
CA SER A 241 -21.85 -13.90 22.17
C SER A 241 -21.52 -12.56 22.83
N ASN A 242 -22.16 -12.27 23.97
CA ASN A 242 -21.93 -11.03 24.73
C ASN A 242 -22.06 -9.74 23.92
N TYR A 243 -22.88 -9.75 22.88
CA TYR A 243 -22.98 -8.64 21.92
C TYR A 243 -23.30 -7.30 22.59
N GLN A 244 -24.12 -7.27 23.67
CA GLN A 244 -24.43 -6.03 24.37
C GLN A 244 -23.16 -5.38 24.92
N ALA A 245 -22.36 -6.12 25.67
CA ALA A 245 -21.12 -5.61 26.25
C ALA A 245 -20.12 -5.16 25.16
N ASN A 246 -20.05 -5.88 24.03
CA ASN A 246 -19.16 -5.55 22.93
C ASN A 246 -19.61 -4.26 22.21
N VAL A 247 -20.90 -4.11 21.95
CA VAL A 247 -21.47 -2.89 21.35
C VAL A 247 -21.36 -1.69 22.29
N ASP A 248 -21.65 -1.89 23.59
CA ASP A 248 -21.53 -0.83 24.60
C ASP A 248 -20.09 -0.33 24.75
N LEU A 249 -19.11 -1.23 24.67
CA LEU A 249 -17.71 -0.86 24.68
C LEU A 249 -17.36 -0.03 23.43
N ALA A 250 -17.75 -0.45 22.23
CA ALA A 250 -17.52 0.29 20.99
C ALA A 250 -18.15 1.69 21.05
N ALA A 251 -19.41 1.80 21.53
CA ALA A 251 -20.06 3.08 21.73
C ALA A 251 -19.29 3.98 22.71
N THR A 252 -18.87 3.43 23.86
CA THR A 252 -18.11 4.16 24.88
C THR A 252 -16.77 4.69 24.36
N LEU A 253 -16.08 3.89 23.54
CA LEU A 253 -14.78 4.24 23.02
C LEU A 253 -14.85 5.32 21.91
N ALA A 254 -15.81 5.21 20.99
CA ALA A 254 -15.72 5.87 19.71
C ALA A 254 -16.95 6.73 19.32
N ALA A 255 -18.07 6.72 20.06
CA ALA A 255 -19.20 7.58 19.66
C ALA A 255 -18.82 9.07 19.59
N PRO A 256 -19.32 9.81 18.59
CA PRO A 256 -20.32 9.45 17.59
C PRO A 256 -19.76 8.76 16.33
N TYR A 257 -18.48 8.44 16.27
CA TYR A 257 -17.80 7.87 15.12
C TYR A 257 -17.70 6.33 15.16
N ALA A 258 -18.40 5.71 16.13
CA ALA A 258 -18.34 4.26 16.37
C ALA A 258 -18.97 3.47 15.22
N TRP A 259 -18.20 2.54 14.68
CA TRP A 259 -18.62 1.53 13.71
C TRP A 259 -18.28 0.13 14.21
N ILE A 260 -19.18 -0.81 13.99
CA ILE A 260 -18.88 -2.24 14.10
C ILE A 260 -19.00 -2.90 12.73
N ARG A 261 -18.01 -3.70 12.39
CA ARG A 261 -18.06 -4.62 11.27
C ARG A 261 -18.55 -5.97 11.78
N ILE A 262 -19.69 -6.43 11.31
CA ILE A 262 -20.24 -7.72 11.68
C ILE A 262 -19.90 -8.73 10.59
N VAL A 263 -19.11 -9.73 10.96
CA VAL A 263 -18.81 -10.88 10.10
C VAL A 263 -19.93 -11.88 10.24
N PHE A 264 -20.65 -12.14 9.17
CA PHE A 264 -21.72 -13.12 9.14
C PHE A 264 -21.15 -14.49 8.78
N ASP A 265 -21.07 -15.40 9.74
CA ASP A 265 -20.50 -16.72 9.55
C ASP A 265 -21.13 -17.50 8.40
N ALA A 266 -20.31 -18.32 7.74
CA ALA A 266 -20.79 -19.20 6.68
C ALA A 266 -21.90 -20.13 7.17
N GLY A 267 -22.94 -20.29 6.36
CA GLY A 267 -24.08 -21.17 6.69
C GLY A 267 -25.06 -20.62 7.72
N GLN A 268 -24.78 -19.48 8.37
CA GLN A 268 -25.74 -18.86 9.30
C GLN A 268 -26.82 -18.08 8.54
N ALA A 269 -28.03 -18.13 9.09
CA ALA A 269 -29.15 -17.33 8.59
C ALA A 269 -29.11 -15.90 9.17
N PRO A 270 -29.65 -14.89 8.47
CA PRO A 270 -29.72 -13.53 9.00
C PRO A 270 -30.35 -13.42 10.39
N SER A 271 -31.34 -14.26 10.70
CA SER A 271 -32.03 -14.27 12.02
C SER A 271 -31.08 -14.42 13.21
N THR A 272 -29.94 -15.09 13.03
CA THR A 272 -28.90 -15.26 14.06
C THR A 272 -28.37 -13.90 14.55
N TYR A 273 -28.32 -12.89 13.69
CA TYR A 273 -27.71 -11.59 13.97
C TYR A 273 -28.71 -10.49 14.29
N THR A 274 -30.02 -10.77 14.22
CA THR A 274 -31.08 -9.76 14.38
C THR A 274 -30.94 -8.96 15.66
N THR A 275 -30.69 -9.63 16.77
CA THR A 275 -30.59 -8.99 18.09
C THR A 275 -29.35 -8.09 18.19
N LEU A 276 -28.20 -8.56 17.67
CA LEU A 276 -26.95 -7.78 17.64
C LEU A 276 -27.11 -6.52 16.78
N VAL A 277 -27.62 -6.65 15.55
CA VAL A 277 -27.81 -5.53 14.63
C VAL A 277 -28.76 -4.48 15.23
N ASN A 278 -29.91 -4.92 15.76
CA ASN A 278 -30.89 -4.03 16.38
C ASN A 278 -30.30 -3.32 17.62
N TYR A 279 -29.59 -4.05 18.46
CA TYR A 279 -28.96 -3.46 19.64
C TYR A 279 -27.92 -2.40 19.29
N ALA A 280 -27.07 -2.65 18.30
CA ALA A 280 -26.12 -1.65 17.81
C ALA A 280 -26.80 -0.36 17.38
N LYS A 281 -27.95 -0.45 16.70
CA LYS A 281 -28.74 0.71 16.29
C LYS A 281 -29.31 1.47 17.49
N THR A 282 -29.76 0.78 18.53
CA THR A 282 -30.25 1.45 19.77
C THR A 282 -29.16 2.23 20.50
N LYS A 283 -27.90 1.83 20.33
CA LYS A 283 -26.72 2.51 20.90
C LYS A 283 -26.12 3.60 20.01
N GLY A 284 -26.69 3.84 18.83
CA GLY A 284 -26.17 4.79 17.86
C GLY A 284 -24.87 4.34 17.19
N VAL A 285 -24.50 3.06 17.33
CA VAL A 285 -23.34 2.48 16.65
C VAL A 285 -23.72 2.13 15.22
N LYS A 286 -22.92 2.53 14.27
CA LYS A 286 -23.10 2.20 12.86
C LYS A 286 -22.59 0.79 12.57
N VAL A 287 -23.20 0.16 11.56
CA VAL A 287 -22.91 -1.24 11.21
C VAL A 287 -22.43 -1.34 9.77
N LEU A 288 -21.28 -1.95 9.58
CA LEU A 288 -20.78 -2.49 8.31
C LEU A 288 -21.10 -4.00 8.30
N GLY A 289 -21.99 -4.43 7.43
CA GLY A 289 -22.32 -5.85 7.28
C GLY A 289 -21.39 -6.52 6.28
N GLN A 290 -20.80 -7.66 6.66
CA GLN A 290 -19.94 -8.48 5.81
C GLN A 290 -20.62 -9.83 5.56
N PRO A 291 -21.37 -10.02 4.48
CA PRO A 291 -22.08 -11.28 4.21
C PRO A 291 -21.18 -12.46 3.91
N VAL A 292 -20.01 -12.23 3.30
CA VAL A 292 -19.06 -13.30 2.97
C VAL A 292 -17.65 -12.87 3.37
N ASP A 293 -17.05 -13.60 4.28
CA ASP A 293 -15.64 -13.52 4.60
C ASP A 293 -14.80 -14.21 3.53
N SER A 294 -13.61 -13.71 3.24
CA SER A 294 -12.72 -14.24 2.20
C SER A 294 -12.37 -15.71 2.37
N THR A 295 -12.29 -16.20 3.61
CA THR A 295 -11.98 -17.61 3.92
C THR A 295 -13.08 -18.56 3.46
N TYR A 296 -14.31 -18.09 3.29
CA TYR A 296 -15.47 -18.89 2.87
C TYR A 296 -15.86 -18.70 1.40
N ASP A 297 -15.20 -17.81 0.67
CA ASP A 297 -15.57 -17.47 -0.72
C ASP A 297 -15.71 -18.71 -1.60
N LYS A 298 -14.74 -19.64 -1.58
CA LYS A 298 -14.79 -20.88 -2.37
C LYS A 298 -15.92 -21.86 -1.98
N GLY A 299 -16.51 -21.68 -0.83
CA GLY A 299 -17.67 -22.46 -0.38
C GLY A 299 -18.98 -22.08 -1.07
N TYR A 300 -19.00 -20.97 -1.82
CA TYR A 300 -20.17 -20.49 -2.53
C TYR A 300 -19.95 -20.55 -4.04
N THR A 301 -21.00 -20.94 -4.78
CA THR A 301 -21.08 -20.60 -6.20
C THR A 301 -21.37 -19.10 -6.34
N ARG A 302 -21.13 -18.51 -7.53
CA ARG A 302 -21.46 -17.11 -7.79
C ARG A 302 -22.92 -16.78 -7.50
N ALA A 303 -23.85 -17.67 -7.86
CA ALA A 303 -25.27 -17.50 -7.59
C ALA A 303 -25.60 -17.51 -6.09
N GLN A 304 -24.97 -18.40 -5.33
CA GLN A 304 -25.12 -18.46 -3.86
C GLN A 304 -24.50 -17.24 -3.17
N TYR A 305 -23.35 -16.77 -3.65
CA TYR A 305 -22.72 -15.55 -3.14
C TYR A 305 -23.67 -14.36 -3.31
N LYS A 306 -24.20 -14.16 -4.52
CA LYS A 306 -25.20 -13.14 -4.81
C LYS A 306 -26.45 -13.27 -3.95
N GLN A 307 -27.02 -14.50 -3.84
CA GLN A 307 -28.22 -14.74 -3.05
C GLN A 307 -28.03 -14.40 -1.57
N ARG A 308 -26.86 -14.72 -1.02
CA ARG A 308 -26.52 -14.37 0.38
C ARG A 308 -26.55 -12.86 0.60
N PHE A 309 -26.06 -12.05 -0.31
CA PHE A 309 -26.20 -10.59 -0.24
C PHE A 309 -27.67 -10.16 -0.25
N ILE A 310 -28.49 -10.73 -1.14
CA ILE A 310 -29.92 -10.44 -1.22
C ILE A 310 -30.59 -10.74 0.13
N ASP A 311 -30.34 -11.90 0.71
CA ASP A 311 -30.94 -12.35 1.96
C ASP A 311 -30.59 -11.41 3.13
N TYR A 312 -29.31 -11.06 3.26
CA TYR A 312 -28.85 -10.21 4.36
C TYR A 312 -29.29 -8.75 4.20
N ILE A 313 -29.24 -8.18 2.99
CA ILE A 313 -29.72 -6.82 2.71
C ILE A 313 -31.22 -6.71 2.99
N THR A 314 -31.99 -7.75 2.60
CA THR A 314 -33.44 -7.78 2.83
C THR A 314 -33.77 -7.88 4.32
N ALA A 315 -33.03 -8.70 5.06
CA ALA A 315 -33.24 -8.88 6.49
C ALA A 315 -32.83 -7.66 7.33
N PHE A 316 -31.84 -6.88 6.87
CA PHE A 316 -31.24 -5.79 7.64
C PHE A 316 -31.21 -4.45 6.89
N PRO A 317 -32.36 -3.85 6.55
CA PRO A 317 -32.39 -2.55 5.87
C PRO A 317 -31.79 -1.41 6.70
N GLN A 318 -31.64 -1.61 8.01
CA GLN A 318 -31.05 -0.64 8.95
C GLN A 318 -29.52 -0.65 8.98
N ILE A 319 -28.83 -1.61 8.35
CA ILE A 319 -27.37 -1.62 8.24
C ILE A 319 -26.91 -0.39 7.48
N ASP A 320 -25.77 0.21 7.90
CA ASP A 320 -25.31 1.50 7.40
C ASP A 320 -24.42 1.37 6.18
N ALA A 321 -23.68 0.27 6.01
CA ALA A 321 -22.83 -0.02 4.85
C ALA A 321 -22.68 -1.53 4.63
N TRP A 322 -22.31 -1.95 3.42
CA TRP A 322 -22.16 -3.35 3.06
C TRP A 322 -20.77 -3.62 2.45
N GLU A 323 -20.04 -4.55 3.02
CA GLU A 323 -18.76 -5.01 2.49
C GLU A 323 -19.01 -6.05 1.40
N VAL A 324 -18.81 -5.63 0.13
CA VAL A 324 -19.12 -6.45 -1.06
C VAL A 324 -18.00 -7.40 -1.45
N GLY A 325 -16.86 -7.29 -0.79
CA GLY A 325 -15.72 -8.18 -0.95
C GLY A 325 -14.67 -7.89 0.11
N ASN A 326 -14.19 -8.94 0.75
CA ASN A 326 -13.17 -8.93 1.80
C ASN A 326 -11.88 -9.55 1.27
N GLU A 327 -10.76 -8.83 1.41
CA GLU A 327 -9.40 -9.28 1.03
C GLU A 327 -9.30 -9.88 -0.39
N VAL A 328 -9.95 -9.21 -1.34
CA VAL A 328 -10.37 -9.76 -2.63
C VAL A 328 -9.22 -10.15 -3.58
N ASN A 329 -7.99 -9.76 -3.30
CA ASN A 329 -6.81 -10.13 -4.09
C ASN A 329 -6.01 -11.29 -3.49
N GLY A 330 -6.56 -12.01 -2.51
CA GLY A 330 -5.93 -13.20 -1.94
C GLY A 330 -5.91 -14.38 -2.91
N SER A 331 -4.83 -15.16 -2.91
CA SER A 331 -4.69 -16.36 -3.76
C SER A 331 -5.64 -17.50 -3.39
N TRP A 332 -6.25 -17.44 -2.21
CA TRP A 332 -7.22 -18.43 -1.73
C TRP A 332 -8.64 -18.22 -2.26
N LEU A 333 -8.91 -17.13 -2.95
CA LEU A 333 -10.24 -16.80 -3.47
C LEU A 333 -10.57 -17.55 -4.78
N SER A 334 -11.84 -17.50 -5.14
CA SER A 334 -12.34 -18.02 -6.41
C SER A 334 -11.83 -17.17 -7.58
N SER A 335 -11.59 -17.79 -8.71
CA SER A 335 -11.12 -17.08 -9.93
C SER A 335 -12.12 -16.08 -10.48
N ASP A 336 -13.41 -16.21 -10.12
CA ASP A 336 -14.50 -15.32 -10.53
C ASP A 336 -14.85 -14.24 -9.49
N ILE A 337 -13.99 -14.02 -8.48
CA ILE A 337 -14.25 -13.07 -7.39
C ILE A 337 -14.59 -11.66 -7.88
N GLY A 338 -13.96 -11.17 -8.95
CA GLY A 338 -14.29 -9.88 -9.54
C GLY A 338 -15.75 -9.79 -10.03
N LEU A 339 -16.29 -10.89 -10.56
CA LEU A 339 -17.70 -10.96 -11.00
C LEU A 339 -18.65 -11.06 -9.78
N ARG A 340 -18.25 -11.74 -8.72
CA ARG A 340 -19.04 -11.83 -7.48
C ARG A 340 -19.15 -10.46 -6.81
N ILE A 341 -18.07 -9.70 -6.76
CA ILE A 341 -18.07 -8.32 -6.28
C ILE A 341 -19.02 -7.44 -7.08
N ALA A 342 -18.97 -7.56 -8.41
CA ALA A 342 -19.86 -6.79 -9.30
C ALA A 342 -21.34 -7.10 -9.03
N ASP A 343 -21.68 -8.39 -8.87
CA ASP A 343 -23.04 -8.82 -8.54
C ASP A 343 -23.48 -8.30 -7.17
N ALA A 344 -22.64 -8.46 -6.13
CA ALA A 344 -22.93 -8.00 -4.77
C ALA A 344 -23.14 -6.48 -4.72
N ALA A 345 -22.24 -5.73 -5.34
CA ALA A 345 -22.36 -4.27 -5.39
C ALA A 345 -23.64 -3.82 -6.09
N ALA A 346 -24.01 -4.47 -7.20
CA ALA A 346 -25.26 -4.19 -7.90
C ALA A 346 -26.48 -4.48 -7.03
N GLU A 347 -26.50 -5.58 -6.26
CA GLU A 347 -27.60 -5.89 -5.36
C GLU A 347 -27.73 -4.88 -4.22
N VAL A 348 -26.61 -4.40 -3.65
CA VAL A 348 -26.64 -3.32 -2.64
C VAL A 348 -27.24 -2.05 -3.25
N LYS A 349 -26.79 -1.64 -4.43
CA LYS A 349 -27.32 -0.43 -5.10
C LYS A 349 -28.81 -0.54 -5.42
N ALA A 350 -29.28 -1.73 -5.80
CA ALA A 350 -30.67 -1.97 -6.13
C ALA A 350 -31.59 -2.05 -4.90
N ARG A 351 -31.15 -2.71 -3.82
CA ARG A 351 -32.01 -3.06 -2.66
C ARG A 351 -31.81 -2.17 -1.45
N ALA A 352 -30.66 -1.54 -1.32
CA ALA A 352 -30.32 -0.61 -0.25
C ALA A 352 -29.78 0.71 -0.83
N PRO A 353 -30.56 1.42 -1.64
CA PRO A 353 -30.11 2.66 -2.28
C PRO A 353 -29.66 3.66 -1.23
N GLY A 354 -28.52 4.31 -1.46
CA GLY A 354 -27.91 5.26 -0.52
C GLY A 354 -27.05 4.63 0.58
N LYS A 355 -26.99 3.30 0.68
CA LYS A 355 -26.04 2.63 1.57
C LYS A 355 -24.69 2.44 0.85
N PRO A 356 -23.56 2.85 1.47
CA PRO A 356 -22.25 2.65 0.88
C PRO A 356 -21.91 1.16 0.68
N THR A 357 -21.28 0.87 -0.45
CA THR A 357 -20.61 -0.38 -0.74
C THR A 357 -19.14 -0.24 -0.40
N VAL A 358 -18.59 -1.20 0.34
CA VAL A 358 -17.20 -1.24 0.80
C VAL A 358 -16.49 -2.41 0.14
N LEU A 359 -15.31 -2.17 -0.40
CA LEU A 359 -14.41 -3.21 -0.92
C LEU A 359 -13.12 -3.18 -0.13
N THR A 360 -12.73 -4.32 0.44
CA THR A 360 -11.46 -4.45 1.17
C THR A 360 -10.44 -5.24 0.35
N LEU A 361 -9.30 -4.62 0.06
CA LEU A 361 -8.15 -5.27 -0.57
C LEU A 361 -7.29 -5.95 0.51
N PHE A 362 -6.52 -6.96 0.10
CA PHE A 362 -5.52 -7.61 0.94
C PHE A 362 -4.19 -6.86 0.83
N TRP A 363 -3.51 -6.60 1.92
CA TRP A 363 -2.35 -5.70 2.05
C TRP A 363 -1.10 -6.08 1.23
N GLN A 364 -1.18 -7.00 0.31
CA GLN A 364 -0.04 -7.50 -0.45
C GLN A 364 0.45 -6.50 -1.49
N ILE A 365 1.54 -5.81 -1.19
CA ILE A 365 2.30 -5.02 -2.15
C ILE A 365 3.46 -5.85 -2.72
N ASN A 366 4.13 -6.62 -1.86
CA ASN A 366 5.36 -7.34 -2.14
C ASN A 366 5.37 -8.78 -1.60
N THR A 367 4.22 -9.43 -1.51
CA THR A 367 4.09 -10.80 -1.03
C THR A 367 3.34 -11.64 -2.06
N ASP A 368 3.49 -12.98 -2.01
CA ASP A 368 2.80 -13.98 -2.83
C ASP A 368 3.14 -13.89 -4.33
N SER A 369 2.43 -13.10 -5.12
CA SER A 369 2.66 -13.03 -6.57
C SER A 369 2.38 -11.64 -7.13
N VAL A 370 2.90 -11.38 -8.34
CA VAL A 370 2.61 -10.13 -9.08
C VAL A 370 1.11 -9.95 -9.30
N ALA A 371 0.40 -11.02 -9.67
CA ALA A 371 -1.02 -10.96 -9.98
C ALA A 371 -1.89 -10.63 -8.76
N ASN A 372 -1.46 -11.05 -7.57
CA ASN A 372 -2.16 -10.82 -6.30
C ASN A 372 -1.70 -9.55 -5.57
N SER A 373 -0.67 -8.87 -6.08
CA SER A 373 -0.30 -7.55 -5.57
C SER A 373 -1.48 -6.59 -5.69
N MET A 374 -1.80 -5.91 -4.61
CA MET A 374 -3.04 -5.16 -4.38
C MET A 374 -3.44 -4.27 -5.57
N PHE A 375 -2.56 -3.41 -6.02
CA PHE A 375 -2.87 -2.48 -7.12
C PHE A 375 -2.85 -3.14 -8.50
N THR A 376 -1.99 -4.15 -8.70
CA THR A 376 -1.96 -4.92 -9.94
C THR A 376 -3.26 -5.70 -10.10
N TRP A 377 -3.70 -6.38 -9.03
CA TRP A 377 -4.96 -7.12 -9.03
C TRP A 377 -6.17 -6.20 -9.27
N ALA A 378 -6.25 -5.08 -8.53
CA ALA A 378 -7.36 -4.14 -8.64
C ALA A 378 -7.50 -3.58 -10.07
N ASN A 379 -6.37 -3.29 -10.72
CA ASN A 379 -6.37 -2.81 -12.09
C ASN A 379 -6.84 -3.87 -13.09
N ALA A 380 -6.49 -5.13 -12.87
CA ALA A 380 -6.85 -6.23 -13.76
C ALA A 380 -8.29 -6.73 -13.60
N ASN A 381 -8.84 -6.69 -12.36
CA ASN A 381 -10.07 -7.39 -12.01
C ASN A 381 -11.27 -6.47 -11.70
N LEU A 382 -11.05 -5.17 -11.55
CA LEU A 382 -12.11 -4.20 -11.25
C LEU A 382 -12.30 -3.24 -12.44
N PRO A 383 -13.13 -3.59 -13.43
CA PRO A 383 -13.45 -2.70 -14.55
C PRO A 383 -14.22 -1.46 -14.04
N ALA A 384 -14.25 -0.40 -14.84
CA ALA A 384 -14.90 0.87 -14.50
C ALA A 384 -16.38 0.68 -14.08
N SER A 385 -17.10 -0.24 -14.70
CA SER A 385 -18.49 -0.57 -14.35
C SER A 385 -18.64 -1.15 -12.95
N THR A 386 -17.67 -1.94 -12.47
CA THR A 386 -17.66 -2.43 -11.10
C THR A 386 -17.24 -1.31 -10.14
N ARG A 387 -16.18 -0.56 -10.48
CA ARG A 387 -15.68 0.54 -9.66
C ARG A 387 -16.73 1.62 -9.40
N SER A 388 -17.59 1.93 -10.38
CA SER A 388 -18.67 2.91 -10.22
C SER A 388 -19.74 2.51 -9.20
N ASN A 389 -19.84 1.23 -8.87
CA ASN A 389 -20.74 0.70 -7.85
C ASN A 389 -20.08 0.52 -6.48
N ILE A 390 -18.80 0.88 -6.33
CA ILE A 390 -18.06 0.85 -5.08
C ILE A 390 -17.92 2.29 -4.57
N ASP A 391 -18.35 2.54 -3.33
CA ASP A 391 -18.28 3.87 -2.72
C ASP A 391 -17.03 4.06 -1.85
N VAL A 392 -16.55 2.97 -1.26
CA VAL A 392 -15.42 2.99 -0.32
C VAL A 392 -14.46 1.85 -0.67
N VAL A 393 -13.18 2.13 -0.76
CA VAL A 393 -12.13 1.13 -0.91
C VAL A 393 -11.20 1.19 0.29
N THR A 394 -11.04 0.06 0.93
CA THR A 394 -10.15 -0.13 2.07
C THR A 394 -9.13 -1.22 1.78
N PHE A 395 -8.16 -1.38 2.66
CA PHE A 395 -7.30 -2.57 2.65
C PHE A 395 -7.06 -3.06 4.08
N SER A 396 -6.87 -4.36 4.22
CA SER A 396 -6.44 -4.97 5.47
C SER A 396 -4.97 -4.63 5.73
N GLN A 397 -4.56 -4.53 7.00
CA GLN A 397 -3.19 -4.28 7.39
C GLN A 397 -2.81 -5.07 8.64
N TYR A 398 -1.90 -6.01 8.47
CA TYR A 398 -1.31 -6.80 9.55
C TYR A 398 0.20 -6.62 9.54
N GLN A 399 0.66 -5.71 10.40
CA GLN A 399 2.05 -5.27 10.44
C GLN A 399 3.03 -6.41 10.73
N GLU A 400 2.60 -7.42 11.48
CA GLU A 400 3.43 -8.58 11.82
C GLU A 400 3.59 -9.58 10.67
N GLN A 401 2.79 -9.46 9.61
CA GLN A 401 2.84 -10.36 8.45
C GLN A 401 3.38 -9.67 7.20
N ALA A 402 2.93 -8.45 6.92
CA ALA A 402 3.33 -7.68 5.76
C ALA A 402 3.48 -6.21 6.16
N PRO A 403 4.61 -5.84 6.78
CA PRO A 403 4.83 -4.48 7.25
C PRO A 403 4.80 -3.49 6.11
N MET A 404 4.09 -2.37 6.30
CA MET A 404 4.17 -1.23 5.41
C MET A 404 5.12 -0.16 5.93
N GLY A 405 5.04 0.16 7.22
CA GLY A 405 5.94 1.12 7.85
C GLY A 405 6.05 2.41 7.05
N VAL A 406 7.27 2.79 6.68
CA VAL A 406 7.55 4.03 5.92
C VAL A 406 6.94 4.08 4.51
N ALA A 407 6.46 2.96 3.97
CA ALA A 407 5.75 2.93 2.70
C ALA A 407 4.27 3.32 2.82
N PHE A 408 3.71 3.39 4.03
CA PHE A 408 2.28 3.60 4.25
C PHE A 408 1.72 4.85 3.55
N ASP A 409 2.41 5.98 3.64
CA ASP A 409 2.01 7.22 2.97
C ASP A 409 1.96 7.06 1.43
N GLN A 410 2.95 6.38 0.85
CA GLN A 410 2.97 6.10 -0.59
C GLN A 410 1.85 5.16 -1.00
N VAL A 411 1.55 4.15 -0.18
CA VAL A 411 0.43 3.21 -0.40
C VAL A 411 -0.90 3.94 -0.38
N MET A 412 -1.16 4.77 0.62
CA MET A 412 -2.41 5.55 0.73
C MET A 412 -2.57 6.55 -0.41
N LYS A 413 -1.50 7.22 -0.82
CA LYS A 413 -1.51 8.12 -1.99
C LYS A 413 -1.80 7.36 -3.29
N THR A 414 -1.23 6.16 -3.44
CA THR A 414 -1.50 5.30 -4.59
C THR A 414 -2.94 4.80 -4.56
N LEU A 415 -3.46 4.40 -3.40
CA LEU A 415 -4.86 4.01 -3.24
C LEU A 415 -5.80 5.15 -3.66
N ARG A 416 -5.51 6.39 -3.23
CA ARG A 416 -6.27 7.58 -3.64
C ARG A 416 -6.21 7.82 -5.14
N ALA A 417 -5.04 7.64 -5.76
CA ALA A 417 -4.87 7.81 -7.20
C ALA A 417 -5.59 6.72 -8.01
N GLU A 418 -5.54 5.47 -7.52
CA GLU A 418 -6.19 4.32 -8.15
C GLU A 418 -7.74 4.39 -8.06
N PHE A 419 -8.26 4.99 -6.99
CA PHE A 419 -9.69 5.14 -6.71
C PHE A 419 -10.06 6.61 -6.46
N PRO A 420 -10.03 7.46 -7.51
CA PRO A 420 -10.13 8.91 -7.37
C PRO A 420 -11.52 9.41 -6.95
N THR A 421 -12.57 8.64 -7.13
CA THR A 421 -13.95 9.01 -6.80
C THR A 421 -14.50 8.33 -5.54
N GLN A 422 -13.88 7.23 -5.12
CA GLN A 422 -14.27 6.48 -3.93
C GLN A 422 -13.72 7.15 -2.67
N LYS A 423 -14.33 6.90 -1.52
CA LYS A 423 -13.67 7.10 -0.24
C LYS A 423 -12.63 6.00 -0.03
N ILE A 424 -11.60 6.29 0.73
CA ILE A 424 -10.52 5.35 1.01
C ILE A 424 -10.32 5.18 2.52
N GLY A 425 -9.69 4.10 2.95
CA GLY A 425 -9.37 3.90 4.36
C GLY A 425 -8.72 2.55 4.65
N LEU A 426 -8.63 2.24 5.93
CA LEU A 426 -8.20 0.94 6.41
C LEU A 426 -9.44 0.06 6.65
N GLY A 427 -9.36 -1.17 6.20
CA GLY A 427 -10.36 -2.19 6.46
C GLY A 427 -10.02 -2.96 7.73
N GLU A 428 -9.75 -4.23 7.58
CA GLU A 428 -9.37 -5.09 8.67
C GLU A 428 -7.96 -4.79 9.16
N LEU A 429 -7.79 -4.69 10.48
CA LEU A 429 -6.50 -4.44 11.10
C LEU A 429 -6.42 -5.18 12.44
N GLY A 430 -5.24 -5.62 12.80
CA GLY A 430 -4.96 -6.26 14.06
C GLY A 430 -3.47 -6.41 14.26
N TYR A 431 -3.11 -7.06 15.35
CA TYR A 431 -1.76 -7.51 15.61
C TYR A 431 -1.83 -8.86 16.31
N TRP A 432 -1.41 -9.89 15.63
CA TRP A 432 -1.52 -11.26 16.11
C TRP A 432 -0.28 -11.69 16.86
N ILE A 433 -0.44 -12.24 18.08
CA ILE A 433 0.72 -12.50 18.93
C ILE A 433 0.79 -13.90 19.50
N ALA A 434 -0.27 -14.63 19.60
CA ALA A 434 -0.33 -15.86 20.39
C ALA A 434 0.69 -16.92 19.92
N GLY A 435 1.83 -17.01 20.61
CA GLY A 435 2.80 -18.09 20.49
C GLY A 435 3.46 -18.25 19.13
N GLN A 436 3.37 -17.27 18.25
CA GLN A 436 4.00 -17.28 16.94
C GLN A 436 5.12 -16.25 16.88
N GLN A 437 6.24 -16.67 16.37
CA GLN A 437 7.32 -15.77 15.98
C GLN A 437 6.93 -15.13 14.64
N PHE A 438 6.27 -13.99 14.69
CA PHE A 438 6.13 -13.14 13.52
C PHE A 438 7.40 -12.32 13.39
N TRP A 439 8.11 -12.57 12.34
CA TRP A 439 9.41 -11.97 12.04
C TRP A 439 9.33 -10.45 11.79
N TRP A 440 8.14 -9.91 11.55
CA TRP A 440 7.89 -8.48 11.37
C TRP A 440 7.53 -7.72 12.65
N ALA A 441 7.48 -8.38 13.80
CA ALA A 441 7.01 -7.76 15.04
C ALA A 441 7.83 -6.53 15.45
N TYR A 442 7.14 -5.48 15.91
CA TYR A 442 7.75 -4.29 16.49
C TYR A 442 8.53 -4.61 17.75
N ASN A 443 7.94 -5.41 18.62
CA ASN A 443 8.54 -5.83 19.88
C ASN A 443 8.19 -7.30 20.12
N GLN A 444 9.20 -8.15 20.04
CA GLN A 444 9.04 -9.58 20.22
C GLN A 444 8.96 -10.00 21.70
N THR A 445 9.35 -9.12 22.62
CA THR A 445 9.38 -9.40 24.07
C THR A 445 8.18 -8.81 24.80
N ASP A 446 7.63 -7.68 24.34
CA ASP A 446 6.43 -7.05 24.89
C ASP A 446 5.38 -6.89 23.79
N THR A 447 4.56 -7.89 23.68
CA THR A 447 3.53 -8.02 22.66
C THR A 447 2.35 -7.07 22.87
N LEU A 448 2.06 -6.68 24.12
CA LEU A 448 1.02 -5.68 24.42
C LEU A 448 1.48 -4.28 23.99
N ALA A 449 2.75 -3.94 24.24
CA ALA A 449 3.33 -2.68 23.76
C ALA A 449 3.30 -2.61 22.24
N ALA A 450 3.61 -3.71 21.54
CA ALA A 450 3.52 -3.78 20.08
C ALA A 450 2.09 -3.56 19.56
N LYS A 451 1.07 -4.19 20.16
CA LYS A 451 -0.35 -3.95 19.83
C LYS A 451 -0.75 -2.50 19.98
N ARG A 452 -0.39 -1.89 21.11
CA ARG A 452 -0.68 -0.47 21.40
C ARG A 452 -0.02 0.44 20.38
N THR A 453 1.25 0.16 20.01
CA THR A 453 1.97 0.91 18.97
C THR A 453 1.26 0.82 17.62
N VAL A 454 0.87 -0.36 17.19
CA VAL A 454 0.14 -0.58 15.93
C VAL A 454 -1.22 0.14 15.96
N ALA A 455 -1.97 0.01 17.06
CA ALA A 455 -3.26 0.68 17.20
C ALA A 455 -3.10 2.22 17.17
N GLU A 456 -2.16 2.78 17.94
CA GLU A 456 -1.91 4.22 17.95
C GLU A 456 -1.53 4.74 16.58
N GLN A 457 -0.63 4.04 15.88
CA GLN A 457 -0.18 4.42 14.55
C GLN A 457 -1.33 4.43 13.54
N TYR A 458 -2.00 3.30 13.35
CA TYR A 458 -2.92 3.16 12.22
C TYR A 458 -4.29 3.76 12.45
N TYR A 459 -4.84 3.77 13.68
CA TYR A 459 -6.07 4.52 13.97
C TYR A 459 -5.91 6.01 13.70
N ASN A 460 -4.73 6.58 13.93
CA ASN A 460 -4.49 7.99 13.65
C ASN A 460 -4.10 8.24 12.19
N ALA A 461 -3.11 7.51 11.66
CA ALA A 461 -2.56 7.72 10.32
C ALA A 461 -3.59 7.50 9.20
N GLY A 462 -4.56 6.62 9.40
CA GLY A 462 -5.62 6.34 8.43
C GLY A 462 -6.43 7.57 8.03
N PHE A 463 -6.48 8.61 8.85
CA PHE A 463 -7.24 9.83 8.59
C PHE A 463 -6.50 10.89 7.78
N ASP A 464 -5.23 10.74 7.50
CA ASP A 464 -4.35 11.78 6.97
C ASP A 464 -4.43 11.96 5.44
N TYR A 465 -5.59 11.66 4.84
CA TYR A 465 -5.73 11.67 3.38
C TYR A 465 -7.09 12.22 2.92
N PRO A 466 -7.14 12.92 1.76
CA PRO A 466 -8.39 13.38 1.17
C PRO A 466 -9.35 12.22 0.90
N GLY A 467 -10.59 12.38 1.32
CA GLY A 467 -11.62 11.36 1.16
C GLY A 467 -11.49 10.14 2.07
N SER A 468 -10.64 10.21 3.10
CA SER A 468 -10.50 9.11 4.04
C SER A 468 -11.71 8.93 4.95
N ILE A 469 -11.97 7.68 5.29
CA ILE A 469 -12.88 7.30 6.37
C ILE A 469 -12.12 6.96 7.68
N GLY A 470 -10.78 6.87 7.65
CA GLY A 470 -10.01 6.19 8.69
C GLY A 470 -10.24 4.69 8.62
N GLY A 471 -11.33 4.21 9.20
CA GLY A 471 -11.75 2.81 9.20
C GLY A 471 -11.19 2.07 10.41
N VAL A 472 -10.18 1.24 10.17
CA VAL A 472 -9.52 0.39 11.17
C VAL A 472 -10.55 -0.46 11.92
N PHE A 473 -11.04 -1.50 11.24
CA PHE A 473 -11.90 -2.49 11.88
C PHE A 473 -11.03 -3.54 12.57
N TRP A 474 -10.64 -3.25 13.83
CA TRP A 474 -9.73 -4.10 14.59
C TRP A 474 -10.28 -5.51 14.74
N TRP A 475 -9.55 -6.51 14.21
CA TRP A 475 -10.02 -7.89 14.08
C TRP A 475 -10.24 -8.58 15.42
N THR A 476 -9.25 -8.53 16.30
CA THR A 476 -9.33 -9.15 17.64
C THR A 476 -9.88 -8.19 18.70
N TYR A 477 -10.80 -7.31 18.30
CA TYR A 477 -11.35 -6.23 19.13
C TYR A 477 -11.75 -6.67 20.52
N ILE A 478 -12.56 -7.75 20.63
CA ILE A 478 -13.12 -8.20 21.89
C ILE A 478 -12.01 -8.65 22.84
N ALA A 479 -11.05 -9.41 22.35
CA ALA A 479 -9.93 -9.91 23.15
C ALA A 479 -8.97 -8.79 23.57
N ASP A 480 -8.68 -7.87 22.66
CA ASP A 480 -7.62 -6.87 22.87
C ASP A 480 -8.10 -5.64 23.64
N PHE A 481 -9.33 -5.18 23.39
CA PHE A 481 -9.82 -3.94 24.02
C PHE A 481 -10.52 -4.14 25.34
N LYS A 482 -11.13 -5.32 25.59
CA LYS A 482 -11.95 -5.54 26.78
C LYS A 482 -11.20 -5.30 28.09
N SER A 483 -9.96 -5.70 28.18
CA SER A 483 -9.14 -5.62 29.40
C SER A 483 -7.99 -4.62 29.31
N ASP A 484 -7.62 -4.14 28.12
CA ASP A 484 -6.51 -3.22 27.93
C ASP A 484 -6.99 -1.76 27.93
N THR A 485 -6.91 -1.11 29.09
CA THR A 485 -7.30 0.30 29.24
C THR A 485 -6.43 1.26 28.44
N ALA A 486 -5.16 0.91 28.16
CA ALA A 486 -4.28 1.72 27.33
C ALA A 486 -4.71 1.68 25.86
N MET A 487 -5.09 0.49 25.33
CA MET A 487 -5.71 0.38 23.99
C MET A 487 -7.00 1.21 23.91
N GLN A 488 -7.86 1.14 24.93
CA GLN A 488 -9.07 1.94 25.00
C GLN A 488 -8.76 3.44 24.98
N GLN A 489 -7.72 3.88 25.70
CA GLN A 489 -7.34 5.29 25.77
C GLN A 489 -6.84 5.83 24.41
N ILE A 490 -6.16 5.02 23.60
CA ILE A 490 -5.75 5.40 22.24
C ILE A 490 -6.97 5.84 21.43
N VAL A 491 -8.02 5.01 21.41
CA VAL A 491 -9.24 5.30 20.63
C VAL A 491 -10.02 6.47 21.20
N LYS A 492 -10.13 6.59 22.53
CA LYS A 492 -10.77 7.73 23.17
C LYS A 492 -10.05 9.03 22.83
N THR A 493 -8.72 9.04 22.88
CA THR A 493 -7.91 10.21 22.53
C THR A 493 -8.13 10.63 21.08
N LEU A 494 -8.16 9.67 20.14
CA LEU A 494 -8.49 9.93 18.75
C LEU A 494 -9.89 10.55 18.60
N ARG A 495 -10.91 9.91 19.18
CA ARG A 495 -12.29 10.44 19.18
C ARG A 495 -12.35 11.88 19.66
N ASP A 496 -11.71 12.17 20.78
CA ASP A 496 -11.72 13.50 21.40
C ASP A 496 -11.05 14.55 20.51
N LYS A 497 -9.94 14.20 19.85
CA LYS A 497 -9.29 15.04 18.83
C LYS A 497 -10.21 15.32 17.63
N LEU A 498 -10.91 14.30 17.13
CA LEU A 498 -11.86 14.45 16.02
C LEU A 498 -13.07 15.33 16.39
N GLN A 499 -13.48 15.33 17.65
CA GLN A 499 -14.59 16.16 18.15
C GLN A 499 -14.20 17.63 18.37
N SER A 500 -13.05 17.87 19.01
CA SER A 500 -12.62 19.21 19.43
C SER A 500 -12.34 20.17 18.27
N GLY A 501 -12.12 19.66 17.07
CA GLY A 501 -11.60 20.44 15.95
C GLY A 501 -10.09 20.65 16.09
N ALA A 502 -9.44 21.13 15.03
CA ALA A 502 -8.03 21.47 15.10
C ALA A 502 -7.83 22.57 16.15
N PRO A 503 -6.84 22.44 17.04
CA PRO A 503 -6.45 23.59 17.85
C PRO A 503 -6.13 24.74 16.88
N THR A 504 -6.70 25.92 17.12
CA THR A 504 -6.28 27.12 16.40
C THR A 504 -4.76 27.20 16.53
N PRO A 505 -3.99 27.28 15.43
CA PRO A 505 -2.54 27.36 15.54
C PRO A 505 -2.21 28.50 16.49
N THR A 506 -1.55 28.19 17.59
CA THR A 506 -0.99 29.22 18.47
C THR A 506 -0.11 30.06 17.56
N PRO A 507 -0.32 31.40 17.46
CA PRO A 507 0.50 32.21 16.60
C PRO A 507 1.96 31.93 16.94
N SER A 508 2.72 31.49 15.94
CA SER A 508 4.16 31.30 16.08
C SER A 508 4.72 32.59 16.66
N PRO A 509 5.54 32.54 17.70
CA PRO A 509 6.14 33.77 18.23
C PRO A 509 6.75 34.50 17.04
N THR A 510 6.26 35.73 16.81
CA THR A 510 6.78 36.63 15.81
C THR A 510 8.28 36.68 15.99
N ALA A 511 9.03 36.21 14.98
CA ALA A 511 10.48 36.24 15.04
C ALA A 511 10.91 37.66 15.41
N THR A 512 11.51 37.81 16.59
CA THR A 512 12.10 39.07 17.01
C THR A 512 13.11 39.42 15.94
N ALA A 513 12.90 40.56 15.30
CA ALA A 513 13.78 41.02 14.23
C ALA A 513 15.23 41.00 14.72
N THR A 514 16.03 40.16 14.09
CA THR A 514 17.49 40.16 14.28
C THR A 514 17.99 41.54 13.89
N PRO A 515 18.78 42.24 14.71
CA PRO A 515 19.28 43.55 14.36
C PRO A 515 20.06 43.46 13.05
N THR A 516 19.68 44.28 12.10
CA THR A 516 20.33 44.41 10.80
C THR A 516 21.81 44.73 11.00
N PRO A 517 22.76 43.94 10.47
CA PRO A 517 24.17 44.30 10.58
C PRO A 517 24.41 45.61 9.85
N THR A 518 25.09 46.54 10.51
CA THR A 518 25.51 47.82 10.01
C THR A 518 26.42 47.58 8.78
N ALA A 519 26.06 48.18 7.65
CA ALA A 519 26.78 48.02 6.41
C ALA A 519 28.24 48.49 6.52
N THR A 520 29.17 47.59 6.25
CA THR A 520 30.59 47.92 6.04
C THR A 520 30.73 48.64 4.67
N PRO A 521 31.46 49.74 4.57
CA PRO A 521 31.60 50.48 3.33
C PRO A 521 32.25 49.62 2.25
N SER A 522 31.59 49.56 1.09
CA SER A 522 32.03 48.85 -0.12
C SER A 522 33.26 49.51 -0.73
N PRO A 523 34.28 48.74 -1.15
CA PRO A 523 35.41 49.29 -1.90
C PRO A 523 34.97 49.78 -3.30
N THR A 524 35.50 50.87 -3.72
CA THR A 524 35.30 51.54 -4.99
C THR A 524 35.61 50.59 -6.17
N PRO A 525 34.75 50.46 -7.18
CA PRO A 525 35.02 49.56 -8.31
C PRO A 525 36.11 50.12 -9.23
N SER A 526 37.09 49.27 -9.50
CA SER A 526 38.10 49.47 -10.55
C SER A 526 37.50 49.21 -11.93
N ALA A 527 37.82 50.01 -12.89
CA ALA A 527 37.26 49.98 -14.25
C ALA A 527 37.50 48.64 -14.97
N THR A 528 36.43 48.06 -15.47
CA THR A 528 36.42 46.82 -16.27
C THR A 528 36.74 47.16 -17.74
N PRO A 529 37.60 46.42 -18.43
CA PRO A 529 37.83 46.62 -19.86
C PRO A 529 36.64 46.16 -20.69
N THR A 530 36.28 46.95 -21.70
CA THR A 530 35.20 46.72 -22.65
C THR A 530 35.48 45.48 -23.50
N ALA A 531 34.59 44.50 -23.45
CA ALA A 531 34.64 43.30 -24.27
C ALA A 531 34.17 43.57 -25.72
N THR A 532 34.95 43.09 -26.68
CA THR A 532 34.65 43.07 -28.11
C THR A 532 33.49 42.14 -28.42
N PRO A 533 32.52 42.49 -29.28
CA PRO A 533 31.38 41.61 -29.57
C PRO A 533 31.82 40.39 -30.36
N THR A 534 31.51 39.22 -29.78
CA THR A 534 31.69 37.91 -30.44
C THR A 534 30.49 37.62 -31.34
N ALA A 535 30.77 37.21 -32.58
CA ALA A 535 29.77 36.89 -33.59
C ALA A 535 28.83 35.74 -33.11
N THR A 536 27.53 35.94 -33.30
CA THR A 536 26.46 34.99 -33.04
C THR A 536 26.56 33.80 -34.00
N PRO A 537 26.64 32.55 -33.54
CA PRO A 537 26.62 31.41 -34.44
C PRO A 537 25.21 31.19 -35.02
N THR A 538 25.16 30.98 -36.33
CA THR A 538 23.98 30.60 -37.11
C THR A 538 23.46 29.24 -36.63
N PRO A 539 22.17 29.03 -36.39
CA PRO A 539 21.66 27.74 -35.98
C PRO A 539 21.84 26.70 -37.08
N SER A 540 22.48 25.59 -36.74
CA SER A 540 22.58 24.38 -37.57
C SER A 540 21.21 23.72 -37.69
N PRO A 541 20.83 23.18 -38.86
CA PRO A 541 19.54 22.51 -39.02
C PRO A 541 19.43 21.29 -38.10
N THR A 542 18.38 21.26 -37.34
CA THR A 542 18.02 20.15 -36.45
C THR A 542 17.81 18.88 -37.29
N ALA A 543 18.61 17.86 -37.02
CA ALA A 543 18.43 16.55 -37.64
C ALA A 543 17.07 15.96 -37.29
N THR A 544 16.32 15.58 -38.32
CA THR A 544 15.06 14.82 -38.16
C THR A 544 15.38 13.50 -37.50
N PRO A 545 14.76 13.13 -36.38
CA PRO A 545 15.03 11.86 -35.70
C PRO A 545 14.64 10.70 -36.61
N THR A 546 15.56 9.78 -36.84
CA THR A 546 15.30 8.49 -37.48
C THR A 546 14.40 7.67 -36.55
N PRO A 547 13.27 7.09 -37.03
CA PRO A 547 12.41 6.32 -36.17
C PRO A 547 13.13 5.08 -35.61
N ALA A 548 13.12 4.92 -34.30
CA ALA A 548 13.59 3.70 -33.66
C ALA A 548 12.71 2.52 -34.09
N SER A 549 13.34 1.46 -34.58
CA SER A 549 12.66 0.27 -35.07
C SER A 549 11.94 -0.47 -33.92
N GLY A 550 10.61 -0.54 -33.98
CA GLY A 550 9.81 -1.53 -33.28
C GLY A 550 8.89 -1.02 -32.15
N GLY A 551 7.90 -0.22 -32.47
CA GLY A 551 6.81 0.10 -31.54
C GLY A 551 5.66 0.80 -32.25
N ILE A 552 4.47 0.72 -31.68
CA ILE A 552 3.32 1.52 -32.12
C ILE A 552 3.48 2.90 -31.52
N VAL A 553 3.62 3.92 -32.35
CA VAL A 553 3.72 5.32 -31.91
C VAL A 553 2.39 6.00 -32.21
N PHE A 554 1.67 6.40 -31.18
CA PHE A 554 0.52 7.29 -31.32
C PHE A 554 0.99 8.73 -31.12
N ASN A 555 0.39 9.66 -31.83
CA ASN A 555 0.74 11.07 -31.77
C ASN A 555 0.55 11.58 -30.33
N GLY A 556 1.66 11.73 -29.58
CA GLY A 556 1.61 12.13 -28.18
C GLY A 556 2.42 11.28 -27.20
N SER A 557 3.44 10.57 -27.60
CA SER A 557 4.42 9.96 -26.69
C SER A 557 4.11 8.58 -26.10
N TRP A 558 3.16 7.83 -26.63
CA TRP A 558 2.87 6.48 -26.14
C TRP A 558 3.19 5.42 -27.20
N SER A 559 3.84 4.35 -26.79
CA SER A 559 4.08 3.18 -27.62
C SER A 559 3.72 1.91 -26.85
N ALA A 560 3.10 0.95 -27.54
CA ALA A 560 2.89 -0.40 -27.03
C ALA A 560 3.66 -1.38 -27.91
N MET A 561 4.35 -2.35 -27.27
CA MET A 561 5.03 -3.44 -27.96
C MET A 561 4.43 -4.75 -27.49
N GLY A 562 3.86 -5.52 -28.41
CA GLY A 562 3.42 -6.87 -28.18
C GLY A 562 4.29 -7.88 -28.92
N LYS A 563 4.61 -9.01 -28.29
CA LYS A 563 5.28 -10.13 -28.93
C LYS A 563 4.34 -11.32 -28.97
N ILE A 564 4.01 -11.79 -30.19
CA ILE A 564 3.19 -12.97 -30.36
C ILE A 564 4.10 -14.20 -30.23
N PRO A 565 3.81 -15.14 -29.30
CA PRO A 565 4.54 -16.41 -29.21
C PRO A 565 4.38 -17.23 -30.50
N ALA A 566 5.43 -17.93 -30.91
CA ALA A 566 5.42 -18.76 -32.12
C ALA A 566 4.33 -19.87 -32.13
N THR A 567 3.81 -20.20 -30.96
CA THR A 567 2.77 -21.21 -30.74
C THR A 567 1.35 -20.63 -30.71
N ALA A 568 1.20 -19.30 -30.74
CA ALA A 568 -0.12 -18.67 -30.72
C ALA A 568 -0.71 -18.67 -32.13
N THR A 569 -1.93 -19.16 -32.25
CA THR A 569 -2.70 -19.12 -33.49
C THR A 569 -3.41 -17.79 -33.70
N TYR A 570 -3.61 -17.04 -32.61
CA TYR A 570 -4.26 -15.74 -32.60
C TYR A 570 -3.89 -14.97 -31.33
N GLN A 571 -3.66 -13.66 -31.44
CA GLN A 571 -3.37 -12.78 -30.31
C GLN A 571 -3.94 -11.39 -30.56
N ASP A 572 -4.79 -10.92 -29.65
CA ASP A 572 -5.31 -9.56 -29.67
C ASP A 572 -4.42 -8.62 -28.85
N PHE A 573 -4.18 -7.45 -29.43
CA PHE A 573 -3.65 -6.30 -28.71
C PHE A 573 -4.60 -5.13 -28.93
N TYR A 574 -5.06 -4.52 -27.85
CA TYR A 574 -5.91 -3.34 -27.97
C TYR A 574 -5.44 -2.24 -27.03
N GLN A 575 -5.64 -1.02 -27.48
CA GLN A 575 -5.39 0.18 -26.70
C GLN A 575 -6.54 1.15 -26.90
N THR A 576 -7.06 1.69 -25.81
CA THR A 576 -8.06 2.75 -25.86
C THR A 576 -7.36 4.10 -25.92
N VAL A 577 -7.71 4.91 -26.90
CA VAL A 577 -7.17 6.26 -27.09
C VAL A 577 -8.33 7.25 -27.11
N THR A 578 -8.22 8.32 -26.32
CA THR A 578 -9.15 9.44 -26.43
C THR A 578 -8.77 10.29 -27.63
N VAL A 579 -9.70 10.45 -28.57
CA VAL A 579 -9.47 11.25 -29.77
C VAL A 579 -10.31 12.53 -29.74
N THR A 580 -9.78 13.58 -30.34
CA THR A 580 -10.52 14.83 -30.50
C THR A 580 -11.58 14.67 -31.59
N PRO A 581 -12.87 14.92 -31.34
CA PRO A 581 -13.90 14.84 -32.36
C PRO A 581 -13.58 15.74 -33.56
N ASN A 582 -13.88 15.25 -34.78
CA ASN A 582 -13.66 15.96 -36.04
C ASN A 582 -12.21 16.29 -36.39
N ALA A 583 -11.23 15.65 -35.76
CA ALA A 583 -9.82 15.72 -36.13
C ALA A 583 -9.40 14.47 -36.91
N ASN A 584 -8.48 14.64 -37.87
CA ASN A 584 -7.88 13.49 -38.54
C ASN A 584 -6.89 12.80 -37.62
N HIS A 585 -7.05 11.51 -37.45
CA HIS A 585 -6.15 10.68 -36.65
C HIS A 585 -5.51 9.60 -37.53
N THR A 586 -4.23 9.35 -37.33
CA THR A 586 -3.48 8.32 -38.04
C THR A 586 -3.02 7.26 -37.02
N ALA A 587 -3.37 6.02 -37.26
CA ALA A 587 -2.84 4.86 -36.55
C ALA A 587 -1.81 4.15 -37.43
N SER A 588 -0.64 3.83 -36.88
CA SER A 588 0.42 3.11 -37.59
C SER A 588 0.88 1.91 -36.77
N VAL A 589 1.01 0.76 -37.41
CA VAL A 589 1.50 -0.47 -36.80
C VAL A 589 2.70 -0.98 -37.57
N TRP A 590 3.80 -1.23 -36.85
CA TRP A 590 5.00 -1.84 -37.42
C TRP A 590 5.06 -3.31 -37.01
N VAL A 591 5.14 -4.20 -38.00
CA VAL A 591 5.19 -5.65 -37.78
C VAL A 591 6.51 -6.18 -38.30
N LYS A 592 7.20 -6.98 -37.47
CA LYS A 592 8.39 -7.73 -37.86
C LYS A 592 8.08 -9.22 -37.80
N GLY A 593 8.01 -9.86 -38.94
CA GLY A 593 7.69 -11.29 -39.04
C GLY A 593 6.88 -11.61 -40.29
N SER A 594 6.50 -12.87 -40.44
CA SER A 594 5.57 -13.35 -41.46
C SER A 594 4.24 -13.66 -40.81
N GLY A 595 3.15 -13.17 -41.38
CA GLY A 595 1.78 -13.38 -40.86
C GLY A 595 0.81 -12.34 -41.36
N SER A 596 -0.47 -12.53 -41.10
CA SER A 596 -1.51 -11.55 -41.37
C SER A 596 -1.74 -10.66 -40.14
N LEU A 597 -1.82 -9.37 -40.36
CA LEU A 597 -2.20 -8.39 -39.34
C LEU A 597 -3.53 -7.78 -39.73
N GLU A 598 -4.48 -7.76 -38.81
CA GLU A 598 -5.72 -7.04 -38.94
C GLU A 598 -5.73 -5.88 -37.95
N LEU A 599 -5.95 -4.66 -38.43
CA LEU A 599 -6.15 -3.48 -37.60
C LEU A 599 -7.64 -3.20 -37.51
N GLN A 600 -8.23 -3.39 -36.35
CA GLN A 600 -9.61 -3.07 -36.08
C GLN A 600 -9.70 -1.80 -35.23
N VAL A 601 -10.51 -0.85 -35.66
CA VAL A 601 -10.79 0.40 -34.96
C VAL A 601 -12.23 0.38 -34.51
N TRP A 602 -12.44 0.45 -33.21
CA TRP A 602 -13.78 0.41 -32.60
C TRP A 602 -14.09 1.79 -32.00
N GLY A 603 -15.28 2.29 -32.21
CA GLY A 603 -15.72 3.56 -31.62
C GLY A 603 -17.23 3.72 -31.68
N ASN A 604 -17.77 4.58 -30.83
CA ASN A 604 -19.19 4.95 -30.84
C ASN A 604 -19.47 6.12 -31.82
N ALA A 605 -18.49 6.53 -32.62
CA ALA A 605 -18.66 7.58 -33.60
C ALA A 605 -19.00 6.97 -34.98
N THR A 606 -19.93 7.54 -35.67
CA THR A 606 -20.14 7.30 -37.11
C THR A 606 -18.90 7.83 -37.83
N TRP A 607 -18.20 6.97 -38.52
CA TRP A 607 -17.03 7.24 -39.35
C TRP A 607 -17.42 7.93 -40.65
#